data_05d9db3cd2bb50bf925a47d31df5fa9a
#
_entry.id   05d9db3cd2bb50bf925a47d31df5fa9a
#
_cell.length_a   1.000
_cell.length_b   1.000
_cell.length_c   1.000
_cell.angle_alpha   90.00
_cell.angle_beta   90.00
_cell.angle_gamma   90.00
#
_symmetry.space_group_name_H-M   'P 1'
#
loop_
_entity.id
_entity.type
_entity.pdbx_description
1 polymer ?
#
loop_
_entity_poly.entity_id
_entity_poly.type
_entity_poly.pdbx_seq_one_letter_code
_entity_poly.pdbx_strand_id
1 'polypeptide(L)'
;TNDLFRYVNGPWIDTYRLPDDRSRYGSFDKLAEDAENQVRDILDADDCPAVKSEALYRSFLNTDAIEAAGLDPIRDELDLIDSAIDKAALTRVLGTINPAGGPDLFGLAVYGDPGDPDRNIAHLEQAGLCLPDEAYYREDHYAPVREAYVAMVATQLVNAGYAPAAESNGGDELPSNTGDDESNAPATVPSEAALGMARHFLAVETKIAANHWDNVATRDSVKTYNPTDYADLAATLKNFDLGSWIDAWQTAYDATEAAKAQPIDFKSVFARVIVHEPSFLTGLDAFWAEADLADLKLWARVHMILGFASSLSRDFDTTNFDFYGKVLSGAKKQRDRWKRAVSLVNGICGEDVGREYVRLHFPESSKRRMEELVANLIDAYRVSITNSDWLGEDTKAKALEKISKFTPKIGYTNHWRDYSALSVSADALPAENAKAANLYETGYQLAKVGKSVDKDEWLMNPQTVNAYYEPSMNV
;
A
#
# COMPACT_ATOMS: atom_id res chain seq x y z
N THR A 1 -15.74 -20.33 -36.98
CA THR A 1 -15.33 -20.62 -35.58
C THR A 1 -16.28 -19.94 -34.64
N ASN A 2 -16.91 -20.72 -33.74
CA ASN A 2 -17.89 -20.18 -32.77
C ASN A 2 -17.22 -19.55 -31.53
N ASP A 3 -15.88 -19.64 -31.44
CA ASP A 3 -15.06 -19.06 -30.36
C ASP A 3 -13.91 -18.25 -30.98
N LEU A 4 -14.13 -16.96 -31.11
CA LEU A 4 -13.14 -16.03 -31.65
C LEU A 4 -11.91 -15.89 -30.75
N PHE A 5 -12.11 -15.87 -29.41
CA PHE A 5 -11.02 -15.78 -28.46
C PHE A 5 -10.06 -16.96 -28.60
N ARG A 6 -10.60 -18.18 -28.63
CA ARG A 6 -9.82 -19.40 -28.80
C ARG A 6 -9.17 -19.50 -30.16
N TYR A 7 -9.85 -19.01 -31.21
CA TYR A 7 -9.30 -18.94 -32.57
C TYR A 7 -8.04 -18.06 -32.65
N VAL A 8 -8.08 -16.88 -32.01
CA VAL A 8 -6.98 -15.92 -32.04
C VAL A 8 -5.86 -16.31 -31.07
N ASN A 9 -6.21 -16.69 -29.83
CA ASN A 9 -5.23 -16.88 -28.76
C ASN A 9 -4.89 -18.35 -28.51
N GLY A 10 -5.67 -19.31 -29.03
CA GLY A 10 -5.51 -20.74 -28.76
C GLY A 10 -4.10 -21.28 -29.00
N PRO A 11 -3.48 -21.06 -30.18
CA PRO A 11 -2.13 -21.55 -30.46
C PRO A 11 -1.07 -21.04 -29.44
N TRP A 12 -1.22 -19.79 -28.98
CA TRP A 12 -0.35 -19.22 -27.95
C TRP A 12 -0.62 -19.85 -26.58
N ILE A 13 -1.89 -19.95 -26.17
CA ILE A 13 -2.30 -20.53 -24.88
C ILE A 13 -1.82 -21.99 -24.77
N ASP A 14 -1.91 -22.76 -25.86
CA ASP A 14 -1.54 -24.18 -25.86
C ASP A 14 -0.03 -24.41 -25.77
N THR A 15 0.78 -23.43 -26.14
CA THR A 15 2.25 -23.55 -26.18
C THR A 15 2.98 -22.73 -25.13
N TYR A 16 2.36 -21.63 -24.64
CA TYR A 16 2.98 -20.76 -23.65
C TYR A 16 3.11 -21.44 -22.28
N ARG A 17 4.27 -21.31 -21.67
CA ARG A 17 4.52 -21.77 -20.29
C ARG A 17 4.55 -20.58 -19.38
N LEU A 18 3.57 -20.49 -18.49
CA LEU A 18 3.49 -19.45 -17.48
C LEU A 18 4.70 -19.56 -16.53
N PRO A 19 5.49 -18.49 -16.33
CA PRO A 19 6.54 -18.48 -15.33
C PRO A 19 5.99 -18.73 -13.91
N ASP A 20 6.77 -19.41 -13.06
CA ASP A 20 6.31 -19.79 -11.73
C ASP A 20 6.13 -18.59 -10.77
N ASP A 21 6.74 -17.45 -11.09
CA ASP A 21 6.59 -16.19 -10.37
C ASP A 21 5.35 -15.37 -10.79
N ARG A 22 4.50 -15.93 -11.67
CA ARG A 22 3.28 -15.28 -12.17
C ARG A 22 2.08 -16.20 -12.07
N SER A 23 0.91 -15.63 -11.75
CA SER A 23 -0.39 -16.32 -11.78
C SER A 23 -1.19 -16.10 -13.08
N ARG A 24 -0.78 -15.11 -13.88
CA ARG A 24 -1.37 -14.78 -15.20
C ARG A 24 -0.32 -14.19 -16.13
N TYR A 25 -0.64 -14.15 -17.43
CA TYR A 25 0.19 -13.49 -18.45
C TYR A 25 -0.64 -13.06 -19.65
N GLY A 26 -0.37 -11.89 -20.18
CA GLY A 26 -1.00 -11.32 -21.36
C GLY A 26 -0.16 -10.18 -21.96
N SER A 27 -0.73 -9.45 -22.92
CA SER A 27 -0.01 -8.35 -23.60
C SER A 27 0.42 -7.24 -22.65
N PHE A 28 -0.40 -6.91 -21.65
CA PHE A 28 -0.06 -5.91 -20.65
C PHE A 28 1.07 -6.38 -19.73
N ASP A 29 1.08 -7.67 -19.36
CA ASP A 29 2.16 -8.24 -18.54
C ASP A 29 3.49 -8.22 -19.30
N LYS A 30 3.49 -8.50 -20.63
CA LYS A 30 4.66 -8.37 -21.49
C LYS A 30 5.21 -6.94 -21.50
N LEU A 31 4.34 -5.95 -21.70
CA LEU A 31 4.74 -4.54 -21.72
C LEU A 31 5.27 -4.08 -20.36
N ALA A 32 4.64 -4.51 -19.27
CA ALA A 32 5.09 -4.22 -17.92
C ALA A 32 6.47 -4.83 -17.63
N GLU A 33 6.73 -6.06 -18.13
CA GLU A 33 8.03 -6.70 -18.02
C GLU A 33 9.12 -5.99 -18.83
N ASP A 34 8.79 -5.54 -20.04
CA ASP A 34 9.71 -4.73 -20.85
C ASP A 34 10.05 -3.39 -20.16
N ALA A 35 9.05 -2.71 -19.60
CA ALA A 35 9.25 -1.47 -18.85
C ALA A 35 10.08 -1.70 -17.56
N GLU A 36 9.86 -2.80 -16.85
CA GLU A 36 10.61 -3.18 -15.67
C GLU A 36 12.10 -3.43 -16.00
N ASN A 37 12.39 -4.13 -17.08
CA ASN A 37 13.76 -4.34 -17.56
C ASN A 37 14.42 -3.00 -17.94
N GLN A 38 13.70 -2.10 -18.62
CA GLN A 38 14.20 -0.77 -18.99
C GLN A 38 14.51 0.09 -17.75
N VAL A 39 13.66 0.03 -16.71
CA VAL A 39 13.92 0.72 -15.43
C VAL A 39 15.16 0.12 -14.75
N ARG A 40 15.29 -1.20 -14.75
CA ARG A 40 16.47 -1.86 -14.23
C ARG A 40 17.75 -1.40 -14.94
N ASP A 41 17.75 -1.35 -16.27
CA ASP A 41 18.90 -0.91 -17.06
C ASP A 41 19.34 0.52 -16.70
N ILE A 42 18.39 1.39 -16.34
CA ILE A 42 18.64 2.76 -15.85
C ILE A 42 19.30 2.72 -14.46
N LEU A 43 18.75 1.89 -13.55
CA LEU A 43 19.21 1.80 -12.16
C LEU A 43 20.58 1.07 -12.01
N ASP A 44 20.89 0.18 -12.94
CA ASP A 44 22.19 -0.55 -12.97
C ASP A 44 23.31 0.26 -13.65
N ALA A 45 23.01 1.42 -14.28
CA ALA A 45 24.00 2.27 -14.93
C ALA A 45 24.96 2.92 -13.90
N ASP A 46 26.27 3.01 -14.25
CA ASP A 46 27.30 3.57 -13.37
C ASP A 46 27.08 5.05 -13.03
N ASP A 47 26.40 5.80 -13.91
CA ASP A 47 26.09 7.22 -13.80
C ASP A 47 24.57 7.47 -13.73
N CYS A 48 23.85 6.67 -12.95
CA CYS A 48 22.39 6.77 -12.81
C CYS A 48 21.99 8.18 -12.34
N PRO A 49 21.20 8.93 -13.14
CA PRO A 49 20.78 10.28 -12.76
C PRO A 49 19.64 10.30 -11.74
N ALA A 50 18.95 9.16 -11.54
CA ALA A 50 17.85 8.98 -10.60
C ALA A 50 18.39 8.56 -9.22
N VAL A 51 19.04 9.48 -8.53
CA VAL A 51 19.85 9.20 -7.31
C VAL A 51 19.01 8.59 -6.17
N LYS A 52 17.77 9.04 -5.98
CA LYS A 52 16.89 8.50 -4.92
C LYS A 52 16.42 7.10 -5.26
N SER A 53 16.06 6.88 -6.51
CA SER A 53 15.65 5.59 -7.05
C SER A 53 16.79 4.56 -6.98
N GLU A 54 18.00 4.95 -7.38
CA GLU A 54 19.19 4.11 -7.30
C GLU A 54 19.51 3.73 -5.84
N ALA A 55 19.44 4.69 -4.91
CA ALA A 55 19.69 4.43 -3.50
C ALA A 55 18.73 3.37 -2.93
N LEU A 56 17.43 3.48 -3.21
CA LEU A 56 16.42 2.49 -2.81
C LEU A 56 16.68 1.12 -3.43
N TYR A 57 16.98 1.10 -4.72
CA TYR A 57 17.26 -0.12 -5.47
C TYR A 57 18.47 -0.87 -4.88
N ARG A 58 19.61 -0.18 -4.69
CA ARG A 58 20.83 -0.77 -4.13
C ARG A 58 20.66 -1.23 -2.70
N SER A 59 19.98 -0.43 -1.86
CA SER A 59 19.64 -0.81 -0.48
C SER A 59 18.85 -2.13 -0.44
N PHE A 60 17.84 -2.28 -1.30
CA PHE A 60 17.02 -3.50 -1.34
C PHE A 60 17.79 -4.72 -1.85
N LEU A 61 18.81 -4.53 -2.68
CA LEU A 61 19.67 -5.61 -3.19
C LEU A 61 20.76 -6.05 -2.20
N ASN A 62 21.03 -5.29 -1.15
CA ASN A 62 22.07 -5.61 -0.15
C ASN A 62 21.57 -6.67 0.85
N THR A 63 21.47 -7.92 0.36
CA THR A 63 20.97 -9.05 1.15
C THR A 63 21.79 -9.33 2.39
N ASP A 64 23.11 -9.19 2.33
CA ASP A 64 24.00 -9.48 3.47
C ASP A 64 23.71 -8.54 4.65
N ALA A 65 23.54 -7.25 4.39
CA ALA A 65 23.19 -6.28 5.43
C ALA A 65 21.79 -6.55 6.01
N ILE A 66 20.83 -6.90 5.16
CA ILE A 66 19.45 -7.21 5.57
C ILE A 66 19.41 -8.45 6.47
N GLU A 67 20.12 -9.53 6.07
CA GLU A 67 20.22 -10.76 6.86
C GLU A 67 20.89 -10.51 8.21
N ALA A 68 21.97 -9.72 8.22
CA ALA A 68 22.69 -9.39 9.46
C ALA A 68 21.84 -8.56 10.44
N ALA A 69 20.96 -7.71 9.92
CA ALA A 69 20.08 -6.84 10.73
C ALA A 69 18.84 -7.56 11.27
N GLY A 70 18.31 -8.57 10.56
CA GLY A 70 17.14 -9.32 10.99
C GLY A 70 15.93 -8.44 11.27
N LEU A 71 15.50 -8.37 12.54
CA LEU A 71 14.37 -7.56 13.04
C LEU A 71 14.77 -6.16 13.50
N ASP A 72 16.07 -5.87 13.65
CA ASP A 72 16.54 -4.62 14.27
C ASP A 72 15.97 -3.34 13.66
N PRO A 73 15.71 -3.26 12.33
CA PRO A 73 15.15 -2.04 11.74
C PRO A 73 13.79 -1.59 12.28
N ILE A 74 13.03 -2.48 12.91
CA ILE A 74 11.71 -2.16 13.51
C ILE A 74 11.65 -2.44 15.02
N ARG A 75 12.79 -2.72 15.65
CA ARG A 75 12.86 -3.10 17.05
C ARG A 75 12.41 -1.96 17.97
N ASP A 76 12.82 -0.75 17.70
CA ASP A 76 12.49 0.42 18.53
C ASP A 76 10.96 0.64 18.57
N GLU A 77 10.25 0.46 17.45
CA GLU A 77 8.79 0.57 17.41
C GLU A 77 8.11 -0.58 18.16
N LEU A 78 8.64 -1.79 18.06
CA LEU A 78 8.15 -2.95 18.83
C LEU A 78 8.37 -2.75 20.33
N ASP A 79 9.54 -2.24 20.74
CA ASP A 79 9.85 -1.93 22.14
C ASP A 79 8.96 -0.81 22.68
N LEU A 80 8.62 0.20 21.86
CA LEU A 80 7.64 1.22 22.23
C LEU A 80 6.26 0.63 22.48
N ILE A 81 5.78 -0.25 21.59
CA ILE A 81 4.50 -0.98 21.77
C ILE A 81 4.56 -1.79 23.08
N ASP A 82 5.67 -2.48 23.33
CA ASP A 82 5.85 -3.32 24.52
C ASP A 82 5.93 -2.51 25.81
N SER A 83 6.44 -1.29 25.77
CA SER A 83 6.55 -0.41 26.93
C SER A 83 5.23 0.19 27.39
N ALA A 84 4.17 0.18 26.55
CA ALA A 84 2.88 0.75 26.90
C ALA A 84 2.25 0.04 28.10
N ILE A 85 1.99 0.77 29.18
CA ILE A 85 1.47 0.25 30.45
C ILE A 85 -0.05 0.27 30.57
N ASP A 86 -0.69 1.06 29.71
CA ASP A 86 -2.16 1.18 29.60
C ASP A 86 -2.57 1.60 28.18
N LYS A 87 -3.86 1.65 27.91
CA LYS A 87 -4.41 2.01 26.58
C LYS A 87 -4.05 3.44 26.20
N ALA A 88 -4.02 4.38 27.14
CA ALA A 88 -3.66 5.76 26.88
C ALA A 88 -2.18 5.90 26.46
N ALA A 89 -1.29 5.11 27.08
CA ALA A 89 0.10 5.01 26.65
C ALA A 89 0.20 4.41 25.25
N LEU A 90 -0.57 3.34 24.95
CA LEU A 90 -0.57 2.71 23.65
C LEU A 90 -1.13 3.64 22.56
N THR A 91 -2.18 4.42 22.82
CA THR A 91 -2.67 5.46 21.89
C THR A 91 -1.56 6.43 21.48
N ARG A 92 -0.78 6.91 22.45
CA ARG A 92 0.36 7.81 22.18
C ARG A 92 1.48 7.10 21.40
N VAL A 93 1.78 5.85 21.73
CA VAL A 93 2.76 5.05 20.97
C VAL A 93 2.32 4.89 19.52
N LEU A 94 1.06 4.53 19.28
CA LEU A 94 0.53 4.42 17.91
C LEU A 94 0.64 5.74 17.15
N GLY A 95 0.31 6.87 17.78
CA GLY A 95 0.52 8.19 17.17
C GLY A 95 1.99 8.50 16.87
N THR A 96 2.91 8.07 17.75
CA THR A 96 4.36 8.28 17.58
C THR A 96 4.93 7.50 16.39
N ILE A 97 4.53 6.23 16.22
CA ILE A 97 5.09 5.36 15.17
C ILE A 97 4.34 5.44 13.83
N ASN A 98 3.12 5.99 13.82
CA ASN A 98 2.27 6.09 12.63
C ASN A 98 2.94 6.81 11.44
N PRO A 99 3.57 8.00 11.59
CA PRO A 99 4.14 8.72 10.45
C PRO A 99 5.22 7.93 9.70
N ALA A 100 5.89 7.01 10.37
CA ALA A 100 6.93 6.16 9.80
C ALA A 100 6.41 4.82 9.24
N GLY A 101 5.09 4.62 9.21
CA GLY A 101 4.45 3.40 8.71
C GLY A 101 4.11 2.40 9.81
N GLY A 102 3.86 2.88 11.03
CA GLY A 102 3.29 2.07 12.11
C GLY A 102 1.85 1.65 11.83
N PRO A 103 1.29 0.74 12.64
CA PRO A 103 -0.04 0.19 12.41
C PRO A 103 -1.16 1.23 12.53
N ASP A 104 -2.12 1.16 11.61
CA ASP A 104 -3.26 2.07 11.52
C ASP A 104 -4.57 1.35 11.87
N LEU A 105 -5.34 1.93 12.81
CA LEU A 105 -6.70 1.47 13.14
C LEU A 105 -7.76 2.03 12.18
N PHE A 106 -7.47 3.16 11.54
CA PHE A 106 -8.26 3.76 10.46
C PHE A 106 -7.31 4.40 9.45
N GLY A 107 -7.68 4.35 8.17
CA GLY A 107 -6.89 4.95 7.08
C GLY A 107 -7.07 6.47 7.04
N LEU A 108 -6.02 7.18 6.64
CA LEU A 108 -6.05 8.61 6.38
C LEU A 108 -5.55 8.85 4.95
N ALA A 109 -6.38 9.47 4.13
CA ALA A 109 -6.03 9.86 2.77
C ALA A 109 -6.36 11.34 2.52
N VAL A 110 -5.77 11.95 1.49
CA VAL A 110 -6.05 13.34 1.12
C VAL A 110 -6.35 13.42 -0.37
N TYR A 111 -7.57 13.84 -0.69
CA TYR A 111 -8.02 14.11 -2.05
C TYR A 111 -9.16 15.14 -2.06
N GLY A 112 -9.73 15.45 -3.23
CA GLY A 112 -10.76 16.48 -3.37
C GLY A 112 -12.02 16.20 -2.53
N ASP A 113 -12.55 17.23 -1.89
CA ASP A 113 -13.82 17.15 -1.18
C ASP A 113 -14.96 16.95 -2.20
N PRO A 114 -15.76 15.86 -2.13
CA PRO A 114 -16.90 15.67 -3.02
C PRO A 114 -17.93 16.82 -2.98
N GLY A 115 -18.00 17.57 -1.89
CA GLY A 115 -18.86 18.75 -1.74
C GLY A 115 -18.24 20.07 -2.22
N ASP A 116 -16.89 20.11 -2.36
CA ASP A 116 -16.10 21.23 -2.90
C ASP A 116 -14.93 20.68 -3.72
N PRO A 117 -15.17 20.20 -4.96
CA PRO A 117 -14.16 19.46 -5.75
C PRO A 117 -12.89 20.23 -6.09
N ASP A 118 -12.88 21.54 -5.87
CA ASP A 118 -11.69 22.37 -6.09
C ASP A 118 -10.79 22.46 -4.84
N ARG A 119 -11.12 21.77 -3.75
CA ARG A 119 -10.38 21.80 -2.47
C ARG A 119 -10.05 20.42 -1.95
N ASN A 120 -8.81 20.21 -1.52
CA ASN A 120 -8.40 18.98 -0.85
C ASN A 120 -8.84 18.97 0.62
N ILE A 121 -9.27 17.80 1.09
CA ILE A 121 -9.64 17.53 2.47
C ILE A 121 -9.08 16.17 2.92
N ALA A 122 -8.94 15.97 4.22
CA ALA A 122 -8.60 14.68 4.78
C ALA A 122 -9.82 13.74 4.80
N HIS A 123 -9.60 12.49 4.43
CA HIS A 123 -10.59 11.42 4.42
C HIS A 123 -10.18 10.35 5.43
N LEU A 124 -11.13 9.89 6.25
CA LEU A 124 -10.95 8.78 7.17
C LEU A 124 -11.72 7.57 6.65
N GLU A 125 -11.02 6.43 6.56
CA GLU A 125 -11.53 5.19 6.01
C GLU A 125 -11.30 4.04 6.99
N GLN A 126 -12.10 2.98 6.87
CA GLN A 126 -11.92 1.77 7.66
C GLN A 126 -10.57 1.10 7.36
N ALA A 127 -9.87 0.64 8.40
CA ALA A 127 -8.59 -0.05 8.31
C ALA A 127 -8.38 -1.02 9.49
N GLY A 128 -7.15 -1.47 9.75
CA GLY A 128 -6.81 -2.30 10.89
C GLY A 128 -6.88 -3.80 10.64
N LEU A 129 -6.93 -4.23 9.37
CA LEU A 129 -6.95 -5.64 8.95
C LEU A 129 -5.74 -5.96 8.08
N CYS A 130 -5.21 -7.18 8.19
CA CYS A 130 -4.15 -7.68 7.31
C CYS A 130 -4.66 -8.63 6.21
N LEU A 131 -5.88 -9.18 6.32
CA LEU A 131 -6.54 -9.85 5.20
C LEU A 131 -7.24 -8.81 4.30
N PRO A 132 -7.50 -9.12 3.00
CA PRO A 132 -7.92 -8.12 2.02
C PRO A 132 -9.20 -7.35 2.33
N ASP A 133 -10.17 -7.98 2.98
CA ASP A 133 -11.42 -7.35 3.43
C ASP A 133 -12.13 -8.14 4.53
N GLU A 134 -13.24 -7.61 5.05
CA GLU A 134 -14.01 -8.19 6.14
C GLU A 134 -14.57 -9.59 5.84
N ALA A 135 -14.88 -9.90 4.59
CA ALA A 135 -15.46 -11.17 4.18
C ALA A 135 -14.51 -12.35 4.44
N TYR A 136 -13.20 -12.11 4.38
CA TYR A 136 -12.19 -13.12 4.72
C TYR A 136 -12.28 -13.58 6.17
N TYR A 137 -12.79 -12.75 7.08
CA TYR A 137 -12.92 -13.08 8.50
C TYR A 137 -14.20 -13.84 8.83
N ARG A 138 -15.29 -13.69 8.04
CA ARG A 138 -16.61 -14.22 8.37
C ARG A 138 -17.11 -15.33 7.44
N GLU A 139 -16.72 -15.33 6.14
CA GLU A 139 -17.31 -16.28 5.20
C GLU A 139 -16.63 -17.64 5.25
N ASP A 140 -17.43 -18.73 5.24
CA ASP A 140 -16.95 -20.10 5.43
C ASP A 140 -15.98 -20.55 4.35
N HIS A 141 -16.16 -20.10 3.10
CA HIS A 141 -15.28 -20.49 2.00
C HIS A 141 -13.85 -19.97 2.15
N TYR A 142 -13.61 -18.95 2.99
CA TYR A 142 -12.26 -18.45 3.33
C TYR A 142 -11.63 -19.18 4.53
N ALA A 143 -12.27 -20.20 5.11
CA ALA A 143 -11.69 -20.94 6.24
C ALA A 143 -10.27 -21.47 5.95
N PRO A 144 -9.96 -22.06 4.77
CA PRO A 144 -8.59 -22.49 4.45
C PRO A 144 -7.57 -21.32 4.39
N VAL A 145 -8.02 -20.14 3.97
CA VAL A 145 -7.18 -18.93 3.97
C VAL A 145 -6.87 -18.50 5.39
N ARG A 146 -7.87 -18.51 6.29
CA ARG A 146 -7.66 -18.18 7.71
C ARG A 146 -6.72 -19.17 8.41
N GLU A 147 -6.78 -20.46 8.08
CA GLU A 147 -5.84 -21.45 8.61
C GLU A 147 -4.40 -21.18 8.17
N ALA A 148 -4.20 -20.88 6.88
CA ALA A 148 -2.89 -20.50 6.36
C ALA A 148 -2.41 -19.16 6.95
N TYR A 149 -3.31 -18.20 7.17
CA TYR A 149 -3.01 -16.93 7.82
C TYR A 149 -2.53 -17.12 9.26
N VAL A 150 -3.21 -17.97 10.04
CA VAL A 150 -2.78 -18.32 11.41
C VAL A 150 -1.39 -18.94 11.39
N ALA A 151 -1.11 -19.86 10.47
CA ALA A 151 0.23 -20.46 10.36
C ALA A 151 1.30 -19.42 10.04
N MET A 152 1.03 -18.51 9.10
CA MET A 152 1.94 -17.42 8.73
C MET A 152 2.20 -16.49 9.93
N VAL A 153 1.15 -16.00 10.61
CA VAL A 153 1.31 -15.12 11.78
C VAL A 153 2.07 -15.82 12.91
N ALA A 154 1.80 -17.11 13.17
CA ALA A 154 2.54 -17.88 14.16
C ALA A 154 4.03 -17.96 13.84
N THR A 155 4.38 -18.20 12.57
CA THR A 155 5.77 -18.23 12.12
C THR A 155 6.43 -16.85 12.25
N GLN A 156 5.75 -15.77 11.90
CA GLN A 156 6.26 -14.40 12.08
C GLN A 156 6.50 -14.04 13.55
N LEU A 157 5.62 -14.47 14.45
CA LEU A 157 5.80 -14.29 15.90
C LEU A 157 7.02 -15.06 16.44
N VAL A 158 7.30 -16.24 15.88
CA VAL A 158 8.52 -17.02 16.22
C VAL A 158 9.75 -16.31 15.69
N ASN A 159 9.76 -15.89 14.41
CA ASN A 159 10.86 -15.17 13.79
C ASN A 159 11.19 -13.87 14.57
N ALA A 160 10.17 -13.20 15.10
CA ALA A 160 10.33 -11.99 15.90
C ALA A 160 10.68 -12.25 17.39
N GLY A 161 10.73 -13.52 17.84
CA GLY A 161 11.07 -13.88 19.21
C GLY A 161 9.93 -13.71 20.22
N TYR A 162 8.68 -13.48 19.78
CA TYR A 162 7.51 -13.37 20.66
C TYR A 162 6.89 -14.72 21.02
N ALA A 163 7.22 -15.78 20.29
CA ALA A 163 6.73 -17.11 20.57
C ALA A 163 7.83 -18.16 20.35
N PRO A 164 7.78 -19.32 21.05
CA PRO A 164 8.76 -20.38 20.84
C PRO A 164 8.50 -21.11 19.51
N ALA A 165 9.57 -21.60 18.89
CA ALA A 165 9.50 -22.61 17.83
C ALA A 165 9.05 -23.95 18.41
N ALA A 166 8.60 -24.88 17.55
CA ALA A 166 8.36 -26.26 17.96
C ALA A 166 9.67 -26.91 18.38
N GLU A 167 9.63 -27.76 19.42
CA GLU A 167 10.80 -28.58 19.80
C GLU A 167 11.11 -29.53 18.65
N SER A 168 12.36 -29.49 18.15
CA SER A 168 12.84 -30.50 17.21
C SER A 168 12.91 -31.84 17.96
N ASN A 169 12.04 -32.79 17.62
CA ASN A 169 12.21 -34.16 18.07
C ASN A 169 13.54 -34.67 17.52
N GLY A 170 14.55 -34.69 18.38
CA GLY A 170 15.89 -35.16 18.04
C GLY A 170 15.84 -36.60 17.51
N GLY A 171 16.05 -36.78 16.21
CA GLY A 171 16.04 -38.14 15.65
C GLY A 171 16.31 -38.27 14.15
N ASP A 172 16.41 -37.20 13.37
CA ASP A 172 16.87 -37.35 11.99
C ASP A 172 17.97 -36.32 11.68
N GLU A 173 19.20 -36.82 11.52
CA GLU A 173 20.28 -36.08 10.88
C GLU A 173 19.81 -35.71 9.46
N LEU A 174 19.54 -34.41 9.23
CA LEU A 174 19.26 -33.90 7.89
C LEU A 174 20.45 -34.15 6.98
N PRO A 175 20.27 -34.67 5.76
CA PRO A 175 21.35 -34.86 4.81
C PRO A 175 21.96 -33.47 4.49
N SER A 176 23.28 -33.38 4.68
CA SER A 176 24.08 -32.25 4.25
C SER A 176 24.01 -32.13 2.73
N ASN A 177 23.13 -31.23 2.26
CA ASN A 177 23.00 -30.96 0.83
C ASN A 177 24.02 -29.88 0.43
N THR A 178 25.10 -30.30 -0.22
CA THR A 178 26.07 -29.42 -0.87
C THR A 178 25.57 -29.06 -2.26
N GLY A 179 24.55 -28.22 -2.33
CA GLY A 179 24.04 -27.67 -3.59
C GLY A 179 23.64 -26.22 -3.37
N ASP A 180 24.10 -25.34 -4.26
CA ASP A 180 23.86 -23.89 -4.28
C ASP A 180 22.39 -23.49 -4.53
N ASP A 181 21.42 -24.23 -4.01
CA ASP A 181 20.01 -23.87 -4.05
C ASP A 181 19.63 -23.17 -2.74
N GLU A 182 19.66 -21.84 -2.76
CA GLU A 182 19.34 -20.96 -1.62
C GLU A 182 17.92 -21.12 -1.06
N SER A 183 17.11 -22.02 -1.65
CA SER A 183 15.71 -22.23 -1.29
C SER A 183 15.46 -23.20 -0.11
N ASN A 184 16.52 -23.77 0.52
CA ASN A 184 16.40 -24.91 1.44
C ASN A 184 16.88 -24.64 2.88
N ALA A 185 16.69 -23.44 3.44
CA ALA A 185 16.73 -23.31 4.89
C ALA A 185 15.48 -24.03 5.49
N PRO A 186 15.61 -24.81 6.57
CA PRO A 186 14.47 -25.46 7.20
C PRO A 186 13.47 -24.38 7.64
N ALA A 187 12.24 -24.45 7.13
CA ALA A 187 11.17 -23.53 7.51
C ALA A 187 10.97 -23.56 9.02
N THR A 188 10.92 -22.41 9.67
CA THR A 188 10.60 -22.29 11.09
C THR A 188 9.23 -22.92 11.34
N VAL A 189 9.19 -23.97 12.16
CA VAL A 189 7.93 -24.63 12.54
C VAL A 189 7.42 -23.96 13.82
N PRO A 190 6.23 -23.32 13.79
CA PRO A 190 5.67 -22.69 15.00
C PRO A 190 5.20 -23.75 16.00
N SER A 191 5.37 -23.46 17.30
CA SER A 191 4.83 -24.30 18.37
C SER A 191 3.31 -24.14 18.51
N GLU A 192 2.65 -25.05 19.26
CA GLU A 192 1.24 -24.86 19.61
C GLU A 192 0.97 -23.56 20.38
N ALA A 193 1.93 -23.09 21.17
CA ALA A 193 1.83 -21.78 21.83
C ALA A 193 1.81 -20.63 20.81
N ALA A 194 2.69 -20.66 19.80
CA ALA A 194 2.70 -19.69 18.72
C ALA A 194 1.40 -19.70 17.90
N LEU A 195 0.91 -20.90 17.56
CA LEU A 195 -0.40 -21.07 16.89
C LEU A 195 -1.55 -20.55 17.76
N GLY A 196 -1.49 -20.75 19.08
CA GLY A 196 -2.45 -20.19 20.02
C GLY A 196 -2.48 -18.66 19.99
N MET A 197 -1.31 -18.01 20.01
CA MET A 197 -1.19 -16.55 19.89
C MET A 197 -1.73 -16.04 18.55
N ALA A 198 -1.42 -16.72 17.45
CA ALA A 198 -1.90 -16.34 16.12
C ALA A 198 -3.43 -16.50 15.98
N ARG A 199 -4.02 -17.56 16.53
CA ARG A 199 -5.49 -17.71 16.58
C ARG A 199 -6.14 -16.60 17.42
N HIS A 200 -5.49 -16.21 18.51
CA HIS A 200 -5.96 -15.11 19.34
C HIS A 200 -5.88 -13.77 18.58
N PHE A 201 -4.78 -13.52 17.89
CA PHE A 201 -4.64 -12.35 16.99
C PHE A 201 -5.74 -12.33 15.92
N LEU A 202 -6.01 -13.44 15.22
CA LEU A 202 -7.11 -13.53 14.26
C LEU A 202 -8.47 -13.21 14.91
N ALA A 203 -8.69 -13.63 16.16
CA ALA A 203 -9.92 -13.30 16.88
C ALA A 203 -10.02 -11.80 17.21
N VAL A 204 -8.89 -11.12 17.48
CA VAL A 204 -8.83 -9.66 17.68
C VAL A 204 -9.19 -8.94 16.38
N GLU A 205 -8.55 -9.28 15.25
CA GLU A 205 -8.88 -8.69 13.94
C GLU A 205 -10.33 -8.98 13.52
N THR A 206 -10.87 -10.17 13.84
CA THR A 206 -12.27 -10.50 13.54
C THR A 206 -13.24 -9.54 14.25
N LYS A 207 -12.91 -9.06 15.46
CA LYS A 207 -13.73 -8.06 16.15
C LYS A 207 -13.64 -6.69 15.46
N ILE A 208 -12.48 -6.33 14.90
CA ILE A 208 -12.33 -5.10 14.09
C ILE A 208 -13.11 -5.25 12.78
N ALA A 209 -12.92 -6.37 12.07
CA ALA A 209 -13.60 -6.68 10.80
C ALA A 209 -15.13 -6.67 10.92
N ALA A 210 -15.67 -7.07 12.06
CA ALA A 210 -17.12 -7.05 12.31
C ALA A 210 -17.74 -5.64 12.27
N ASN A 211 -16.92 -4.59 12.34
CA ASN A 211 -17.36 -3.19 12.23
C ASN A 211 -17.17 -2.63 10.81
N HIS A 212 -16.45 -3.35 9.93
CA HIS A 212 -16.23 -2.91 8.55
C HIS A 212 -17.52 -2.98 7.73
N TRP A 213 -17.65 -2.07 6.80
CA TRP A 213 -18.61 -2.16 5.71
C TRP A 213 -18.09 -3.13 4.65
N ASP A 214 -19.01 -3.78 3.94
CA ASP A 214 -18.65 -4.64 2.81
C ASP A 214 -18.18 -3.83 1.60
N ASN A 215 -17.49 -4.51 0.67
CA ASN A 215 -16.92 -3.92 -0.54
C ASN A 215 -17.94 -3.26 -1.49
N VAL A 216 -19.24 -3.51 -1.36
CA VAL A 216 -20.28 -2.86 -2.14
C VAL A 216 -20.71 -1.57 -1.46
N ALA A 217 -20.90 -1.60 -0.14
CA ALA A 217 -21.30 -0.44 0.64
C ALA A 217 -20.25 0.68 0.61
N THR A 218 -18.96 0.35 0.65
CA THR A 218 -17.85 1.32 0.60
C THR A 218 -17.74 2.05 -0.76
N ARG A 219 -18.38 1.55 -1.82
CA ARG A 219 -18.44 2.20 -3.14
C ARG A 219 -19.61 3.18 -3.32
N ASP A 220 -20.49 3.29 -2.34
CA ASP A 220 -21.61 4.22 -2.39
C ASP A 220 -21.15 5.63 -2.01
N SER A 221 -20.85 6.45 -3.01
CA SER A 221 -20.31 7.81 -2.84
C SER A 221 -21.25 8.78 -2.08
N VAL A 222 -22.52 8.43 -1.89
CA VAL A 222 -23.45 9.22 -1.07
C VAL A 222 -23.32 8.80 0.40
N LYS A 223 -23.24 7.51 0.67
CA LYS A 223 -23.12 6.99 2.04
C LYS A 223 -21.74 7.27 2.65
N THR A 224 -20.69 7.27 1.82
CA THR A 224 -19.30 7.53 2.26
C THR A 224 -18.97 9.03 2.35
N TYR A 225 -19.91 9.93 2.03
CA TYR A 225 -19.71 11.37 2.18
C TYR A 225 -20.29 11.89 3.49
N ASN A 226 -19.50 11.87 4.56
CA ASN A 226 -19.91 12.33 5.90
C ASN A 226 -18.93 13.39 6.42
N PRO A 227 -19.09 14.67 6.04
CA PRO A 227 -18.27 15.76 6.56
C PRO A 227 -18.42 15.87 8.07
N THR A 228 -17.32 15.74 8.80
CA THR A 228 -17.30 15.67 10.26
C THR A 228 -16.30 16.68 10.82
N ASP A 229 -16.72 17.52 11.75
CA ASP A 229 -15.83 18.45 12.43
C ASP A 229 -15.10 17.75 13.58
N TYR A 230 -13.91 18.27 13.97
CA TYR A 230 -13.07 17.68 15.00
C TYR A 230 -13.80 17.34 16.30
N ALA A 231 -14.72 18.23 16.76
CA ALA A 231 -15.45 18.01 18.02
C ALA A 231 -16.30 16.73 17.98
N ASP A 232 -16.98 16.48 16.86
CA ASP A 232 -17.83 15.30 16.66
C ASP A 232 -16.96 14.04 16.46
N LEU A 233 -15.85 14.17 15.72
CA LEU A 233 -14.89 13.09 15.54
C LEU A 233 -14.26 12.67 16.88
N ALA A 234 -13.81 13.63 17.69
CA ALA A 234 -13.24 13.37 19.01
C ALA A 234 -14.28 12.80 20.00
N ALA A 235 -15.55 13.18 19.88
CA ALA A 235 -16.62 12.59 20.67
C ALA A 235 -16.91 11.14 20.26
N THR A 236 -16.76 10.81 18.98
CA THR A 236 -16.89 9.45 18.46
C THR A 236 -15.71 8.55 18.92
N LEU A 237 -14.47 9.04 18.83
CA LEU A 237 -13.25 8.31 19.20
C LEU A 237 -12.73 8.66 20.61
N LYS A 238 -13.65 8.79 21.58
CA LYS A 238 -13.36 9.25 22.95
C LYS A 238 -12.53 8.25 23.77
N ASN A 239 -12.78 6.93 23.58
CA ASN A 239 -12.06 5.88 24.32
C ASN A 239 -10.67 5.62 23.71
N PHE A 240 -10.52 5.83 22.41
CA PHE A 240 -9.23 5.81 21.72
C PHE A 240 -8.37 7.03 22.07
N ASP A 241 -8.99 8.17 22.46
CA ASP A 241 -8.35 9.45 22.73
C ASP A 241 -7.63 10.03 21.50
N LEU A 242 -8.42 10.37 20.50
CA LEU A 242 -7.94 10.94 19.23
C LEU A 242 -7.01 12.15 19.45
N GLY A 243 -7.28 12.98 20.44
CA GLY A 243 -6.45 14.16 20.74
C GLY A 243 -5.03 13.80 21.13
N SER A 244 -4.86 12.84 22.05
CA SER A 244 -3.54 12.34 22.46
C SER A 244 -2.79 11.66 21.30
N TRP A 245 -3.49 10.96 20.42
CA TRP A 245 -2.91 10.34 19.24
C TRP A 245 -2.39 11.40 18.26
N ILE A 246 -3.19 12.45 17.95
CA ILE A 246 -2.78 13.56 17.08
C ILE A 246 -1.59 14.32 17.67
N ASP A 247 -1.59 14.62 18.97
CA ASP A 247 -0.48 15.34 19.63
C ASP A 247 0.83 14.51 19.61
N ALA A 248 0.75 13.19 19.77
CA ALA A 248 1.90 12.30 19.66
C ALA A 248 2.42 12.23 18.22
N TRP A 249 1.52 12.16 17.23
CA TRP A 249 1.86 12.20 15.82
C TRP A 249 2.55 13.51 15.44
N GLN A 250 1.98 14.67 15.84
CA GLN A 250 2.60 15.97 15.64
C GLN A 250 4.03 15.99 16.20
N THR A 251 4.21 15.54 17.45
CA THR A 251 5.50 15.55 18.12
C THR A 251 6.53 14.68 17.40
N ALA A 252 6.14 13.48 16.96
CA ALA A 252 7.01 12.57 16.25
C ALA A 252 7.39 13.10 14.86
N TYR A 253 6.42 13.65 14.13
CA TYR A 253 6.66 14.23 12.80
C TYR A 253 7.58 15.47 12.89
N ASP A 254 7.34 16.39 13.82
CA ASP A 254 8.13 17.61 13.98
C ASP A 254 9.62 17.36 14.29
N ALA A 255 9.95 16.18 14.82
CA ALA A 255 11.32 15.77 15.08
C ALA A 255 12.09 15.32 13.81
N THR A 256 11.42 15.22 12.65
CA THR A 256 11.99 14.66 11.42
C THR A 256 12.54 15.71 10.45
N GLU A 257 13.41 15.28 9.52
CA GLU A 257 13.86 16.13 8.42
C GLU A 257 12.70 16.46 7.45
N ALA A 258 11.73 15.53 7.30
CA ALA A 258 10.55 15.76 6.48
C ALA A 258 9.75 16.98 6.96
N ALA A 259 9.59 17.16 8.27
CA ALA A 259 8.88 18.31 8.84
C ALA A 259 9.58 19.65 8.56
N LYS A 260 10.92 19.67 8.44
CA LYS A 260 11.66 20.90 8.09
C LYS A 260 11.37 21.34 6.66
N ALA A 261 11.22 20.40 5.74
CA ALA A 261 10.88 20.68 4.38
C ALA A 261 9.38 20.97 4.19
N GLN A 262 8.53 20.27 4.95
CA GLN A 262 7.07 20.32 4.85
C GLN A 262 6.44 20.37 6.26
N PRO A 263 6.38 21.54 6.92
CA PRO A 263 5.74 21.67 8.22
C PRO A 263 4.22 21.44 8.12
N ILE A 264 3.66 20.62 9.00
CA ILE A 264 2.23 20.26 9.04
C ILE A 264 1.66 20.63 10.42
N ASP A 265 0.52 21.27 10.46
CA ASP A 265 -0.33 21.41 11.65
C ASP A 265 -1.41 20.33 11.62
N PHE A 266 -1.19 19.24 12.34
CA PHE A 266 -2.12 18.10 12.36
C PHE A 266 -3.50 18.48 12.92
N LYS A 267 -3.59 19.44 13.86
CA LYS A 267 -4.89 19.93 14.36
C LYS A 267 -5.70 20.59 13.26
N SER A 268 -5.04 21.30 12.37
CA SER A 268 -5.70 21.88 11.17
C SER A 268 -6.12 20.81 10.17
N VAL A 269 -5.32 19.74 10.01
CA VAL A 269 -5.68 18.60 9.15
C VAL A 269 -6.98 17.94 9.63
N PHE A 270 -7.11 17.71 10.92
CA PHE A 270 -8.28 17.08 11.53
C PHE A 270 -9.40 18.05 11.91
N ALA A 271 -9.27 19.37 11.64
CA ALA A 271 -10.30 20.33 11.96
C ALA A 271 -11.66 20.00 11.31
N ARG A 272 -11.63 19.48 10.10
CA ARG A 272 -12.75 18.92 9.37
C ARG A 272 -12.28 17.83 8.43
N VAL A 273 -12.93 16.68 8.44
CA VAL A 273 -12.62 15.49 7.64
C VAL A 273 -13.86 14.92 6.99
N ILE A 274 -13.69 14.10 5.96
CA ILE A 274 -14.74 13.23 5.45
C ILE A 274 -14.58 11.85 6.08
N VAL A 275 -15.59 11.39 6.82
CA VAL A 275 -15.64 10.03 7.35
C VAL A 275 -16.39 9.14 6.36
N HIS A 276 -15.71 8.10 5.84
CA HIS A 276 -16.33 7.20 4.87
C HIS A 276 -17.33 6.24 5.55
N GLU A 277 -16.93 5.62 6.65
CA GLU A 277 -17.75 4.63 7.37
C GLU A 277 -17.97 5.06 8.82
N PRO A 278 -18.98 5.93 9.11
CA PRO A 278 -19.19 6.45 10.47
C PRO A 278 -19.47 5.37 11.52
N SER A 279 -20.18 4.29 11.14
CA SER A 279 -20.47 3.18 12.06
C SER A 279 -19.21 2.37 12.38
N PHE A 280 -18.23 2.30 11.45
CA PHE A 280 -16.93 1.68 11.71
C PHE A 280 -16.20 2.42 12.83
N LEU A 281 -16.08 3.76 12.76
CA LEU A 281 -15.41 4.53 13.81
C LEU A 281 -16.06 4.37 15.17
N THR A 282 -17.42 4.35 15.22
CA THR A 282 -18.18 4.10 16.45
C THR A 282 -17.89 2.70 16.99
N GLY A 283 -17.88 1.68 16.13
CA GLY A 283 -17.58 0.30 16.51
C GLY A 283 -16.13 0.12 16.92
N LEU A 284 -15.19 0.80 16.28
CA LEU A 284 -13.79 0.82 16.63
C LEU A 284 -13.54 1.40 18.03
N ASP A 285 -14.21 2.52 18.37
CA ASP A 285 -14.10 3.11 19.70
C ASP A 285 -14.66 2.20 20.81
N ALA A 286 -15.76 1.49 20.51
CA ALA A 286 -16.32 0.49 21.41
C ALA A 286 -15.36 -0.72 21.56
N PHE A 287 -14.82 -1.23 20.45
CA PHE A 287 -13.79 -2.28 20.48
C PHE A 287 -12.58 -1.85 21.32
N TRP A 288 -12.06 -0.63 21.11
CA TRP A 288 -10.93 -0.08 21.88
C TRP A 288 -11.25 -0.04 23.37
N ALA A 289 -12.46 0.36 23.77
CA ALA A 289 -12.89 0.37 25.16
C ALA A 289 -12.91 -1.01 25.80
N GLU A 290 -13.40 -2.04 25.07
CA GLU A 290 -13.62 -3.40 25.54
C GLU A 290 -12.38 -4.30 25.50
N ALA A 291 -11.50 -4.11 24.49
CA ALA A 291 -10.33 -4.96 24.29
C ALA A 291 -9.34 -4.83 25.47
N ASP A 292 -8.68 -5.94 25.82
CA ASP A 292 -7.60 -5.90 26.77
C ASP A 292 -6.34 -5.25 26.17
N LEU A 293 -5.51 -4.62 27.01
CA LEU A 293 -4.24 -4.03 26.57
C LEU A 293 -3.34 -5.06 25.85
N ALA A 294 -3.34 -6.30 26.32
CA ALA A 294 -2.56 -7.37 25.73
C ALA A 294 -3.01 -7.67 24.28
N ASP A 295 -4.32 -7.67 24.02
CA ASP A 295 -4.89 -7.85 22.70
C ASP A 295 -4.48 -6.74 21.74
N LEU A 296 -4.58 -5.49 22.19
CA LEU A 296 -4.22 -4.31 21.40
C LEU A 296 -2.70 -4.28 21.09
N LYS A 297 -1.87 -4.67 22.06
CA LYS A 297 -0.42 -4.80 21.84
C LYS A 297 -0.08 -5.93 20.87
N LEU A 298 -0.77 -7.07 20.97
CA LEU A 298 -0.59 -8.17 20.04
C LEU A 298 -0.97 -7.75 18.62
N TRP A 299 -2.10 -7.05 18.47
CA TRP A 299 -2.52 -6.48 17.19
C TRP A 299 -1.45 -5.54 16.62
N ALA A 300 -0.99 -4.57 17.41
CA ALA A 300 0.00 -3.61 16.97
C ALA A 300 1.35 -4.25 16.58
N ARG A 301 1.84 -5.24 17.35
CA ARG A 301 3.08 -5.98 17.04
C ARG A 301 2.99 -6.72 15.72
N VAL A 302 1.91 -7.49 15.53
CA VAL A 302 1.75 -8.29 14.31
C VAL A 302 1.63 -7.37 13.09
N HIS A 303 0.84 -6.30 13.18
CA HIS A 303 0.73 -5.32 12.10
C HIS A 303 2.08 -4.66 11.78
N MET A 304 2.87 -4.30 12.80
CA MET A 304 4.22 -3.75 12.61
C MET A 304 5.15 -4.73 11.90
N ILE A 305 5.16 -5.99 12.33
CA ILE A 305 5.98 -7.04 11.71
C ILE A 305 5.56 -7.27 10.25
N LEU A 306 4.25 -7.44 9.99
CA LEU A 306 3.73 -7.73 8.65
C LEU A 306 3.93 -6.54 7.70
N GLY A 307 3.77 -5.31 8.19
CA GLY A 307 3.99 -4.09 7.40
C GLY A 307 5.40 -3.95 6.84
N PHE A 308 6.39 -4.46 7.55
CA PHE A 308 7.79 -4.40 7.13
C PHE A 308 8.39 -5.74 6.68
N ALA A 309 7.67 -6.86 6.77
CA ALA A 309 8.18 -8.21 6.55
C ALA A 309 8.98 -8.37 5.24
N SER A 310 8.53 -7.76 4.13
CA SER A 310 9.21 -7.83 2.82
C SER A 310 10.53 -7.04 2.76
N SER A 311 10.80 -6.21 3.75
CA SER A 311 12.00 -5.36 3.88
C SER A 311 12.95 -5.85 4.99
N LEU A 312 12.61 -6.95 5.67
CA LEU A 312 13.39 -7.61 6.71
C LEU A 312 14.16 -8.83 6.15
N SER A 313 14.81 -9.59 7.04
CA SER A 313 15.56 -10.79 6.65
C SER A 313 14.69 -11.85 5.97
N ARG A 314 15.35 -12.83 5.35
CA ARG A 314 14.72 -13.88 4.54
C ARG A 314 13.58 -14.60 5.25
N ASP A 315 13.72 -14.89 6.54
CA ASP A 315 12.72 -15.65 7.29
C ASP A 315 11.37 -14.88 7.34
N PHE A 316 11.42 -13.55 7.50
CA PHE A 316 10.23 -12.69 7.45
C PHE A 316 9.68 -12.58 6.04
N ASP A 317 10.53 -12.28 5.06
CA ASP A 317 10.15 -12.08 3.65
C ASP A 317 9.57 -13.35 3.03
N THR A 318 10.19 -14.51 3.27
CA THR A 318 9.71 -15.80 2.76
C THR A 318 8.38 -16.19 3.39
N THR A 319 8.25 -16.06 4.72
CA THR A 319 6.99 -16.32 5.43
C THR A 319 5.85 -15.43 4.90
N ASN A 320 6.15 -14.15 4.64
CA ASN A 320 5.20 -13.21 4.06
C ASN A 320 4.78 -13.63 2.65
N PHE A 321 5.73 -14.00 1.78
CA PHE A 321 5.45 -14.47 0.43
C PHE A 321 4.66 -15.77 0.41
N ASP A 322 4.95 -16.70 1.32
CA ASP A 322 4.27 -18.00 1.37
C ASP A 322 2.76 -17.85 1.61
N PHE A 323 2.34 -16.80 2.27
CA PHE A 323 0.93 -16.49 2.43
C PHE A 323 0.40 -15.54 1.33
N TYR A 324 0.89 -14.31 1.25
CA TYR A 324 0.35 -13.29 0.33
C TYR A 324 0.63 -13.60 -1.14
N GLY A 325 1.79 -14.19 -1.43
CA GLY A 325 2.17 -14.59 -2.78
C GLY A 325 1.57 -15.93 -3.20
N LYS A 326 1.77 -16.99 -2.40
CA LYS A 326 1.32 -18.33 -2.78
C LYS A 326 -0.17 -18.54 -2.52
N VAL A 327 -0.64 -18.30 -1.28
CA VAL A 327 -2.03 -18.62 -0.90
C VAL A 327 -3.02 -17.62 -1.49
N LEU A 328 -2.78 -16.31 -1.36
CA LEU A 328 -3.72 -15.29 -1.84
C LEU A 328 -3.58 -15.01 -3.34
N SER A 329 -2.36 -14.94 -3.87
CA SER A 329 -2.14 -14.53 -5.26
C SER A 329 -1.89 -15.69 -6.22
N GLY A 330 -1.66 -16.92 -5.73
CA GLY A 330 -1.46 -18.12 -6.55
C GLY A 330 -0.11 -18.21 -7.26
N ALA A 331 0.88 -17.37 -6.92
CA ALA A 331 2.25 -17.49 -7.44
C ALA A 331 2.94 -18.70 -6.79
N LYS A 332 3.75 -19.43 -7.55
CA LYS A 332 4.47 -20.60 -7.04
C LYS A 332 5.86 -20.25 -6.50
N LYS A 333 6.47 -19.21 -7.05
CA LYS A 333 7.81 -18.72 -6.72
C LYS A 333 7.77 -17.21 -6.50
N GLN A 334 8.57 -16.72 -5.54
CA GLN A 334 8.76 -15.30 -5.36
C GLN A 334 9.48 -14.70 -6.57
N ARG A 335 9.09 -13.47 -6.94
CA ARG A 335 9.75 -12.73 -8.00
C ARG A 335 11.22 -12.47 -7.65
N ASP A 336 12.07 -12.46 -8.66
CA ASP A 336 13.50 -12.14 -8.50
C ASP A 336 13.68 -10.84 -7.71
N ARG A 337 14.68 -10.77 -6.85
CA ARG A 337 14.85 -9.65 -5.92
C ARG A 337 14.96 -8.31 -6.63
N TRP A 338 15.66 -8.25 -7.77
CA TRP A 338 15.75 -7.01 -8.55
C TRP A 338 14.40 -6.50 -9.07
N LYS A 339 13.47 -7.39 -9.46
CA LYS A 339 12.10 -7.02 -9.86
C LYS A 339 11.31 -6.42 -8.71
N ARG A 340 11.51 -6.96 -7.51
CA ARG A 340 10.91 -6.43 -6.28
C ARG A 340 11.51 -5.08 -5.89
N ALA A 341 12.82 -4.91 -6.09
CA ALA A 341 13.51 -3.63 -5.91
C ALA A 341 12.99 -2.55 -6.86
N VAL A 342 12.78 -2.88 -8.14
CA VAL A 342 12.13 -1.98 -9.12
C VAL A 342 10.69 -1.64 -8.69
N SER A 343 9.94 -2.62 -8.16
CA SER A 343 8.58 -2.35 -7.65
C SER A 343 8.60 -1.40 -6.45
N LEU A 344 9.56 -1.55 -5.53
CA LEU A 344 9.76 -0.63 -4.39
C LEU A 344 10.06 0.80 -4.87
N VAL A 345 10.99 0.95 -5.80
CA VAL A 345 11.34 2.25 -6.42
C VAL A 345 10.12 2.90 -7.04
N ASN A 346 9.37 2.16 -7.86
CA ASN A 346 8.15 2.65 -8.49
C ASN A 346 7.07 3.08 -7.49
N GLY A 347 6.98 2.41 -6.34
CA GLY A 347 6.04 2.75 -5.27
C GLY A 347 6.42 3.99 -4.47
N ILE A 348 7.71 4.27 -4.30
CA ILE A 348 8.20 5.35 -3.43
C ILE A 348 8.55 6.62 -4.23
N CYS A 349 9.38 6.50 -5.26
CA CYS A 349 9.88 7.65 -6.02
C CYS A 349 9.93 7.37 -7.52
N GLY A 350 8.87 6.75 -8.06
CA GLY A 350 8.82 6.32 -9.44
C GLY A 350 8.95 7.44 -10.48
N GLU A 351 8.64 8.69 -10.16
CA GLU A 351 8.88 9.82 -11.06
C GLU A 351 10.36 10.22 -11.15
N ASP A 352 11.18 9.92 -10.12
CA ASP A 352 12.62 10.19 -10.17
C ASP A 352 13.28 9.36 -11.28
N VAL A 353 13.05 8.05 -11.32
CA VAL A 353 13.51 7.19 -12.43
C VAL A 353 12.66 7.39 -13.69
N GLY A 354 11.40 7.76 -13.54
CA GLY A 354 10.45 8.01 -14.64
C GLY A 354 10.90 9.12 -15.58
N ARG A 355 11.57 10.17 -15.08
CA ARG A 355 12.15 11.22 -15.90
C ARG A 355 13.17 10.68 -16.90
N GLU A 356 14.06 9.81 -16.44
CA GLU A 356 15.07 9.18 -17.27
C GLU A 356 14.47 8.13 -18.22
N TYR A 357 13.50 7.35 -17.73
CA TYR A 357 12.73 6.42 -18.54
C TYR A 357 12.09 7.12 -19.76
N VAL A 358 11.45 8.27 -19.53
CA VAL A 358 10.83 9.07 -20.61
C VAL A 358 11.88 9.54 -21.61
N ARG A 359 13.02 10.05 -21.13
CA ARG A 359 14.11 10.52 -21.99
C ARG A 359 14.61 9.42 -22.94
N LEU A 360 14.67 8.15 -22.47
CA LEU A 360 15.23 7.03 -23.23
C LEU A 360 14.17 6.29 -24.05
N HIS A 361 12.96 6.14 -23.54
CA HIS A 361 11.99 5.17 -24.06
C HIS A 361 10.65 5.77 -24.53
N PHE A 362 10.35 7.03 -24.20
CA PHE A 362 9.08 7.65 -24.58
C PHE A 362 9.26 9.02 -25.25
N PRO A 363 9.64 9.05 -26.55
CA PRO A 363 9.91 10.30 -27.24
C PRO A 363 8.64 11.17 -27.36
N GLU A 364 8.83 12.50 -27.38
CA GLU A 364 7.75 13.49 -27.50
C GLU A 364 6.84 13.26 -28.71
N SER A 365 7.37 12.71 -29.79
CA SER A 365 6.56 12.34 -30.97
C SER A 365 5.52 11.26 -30.67
N SER A 366 5.81 10.33 -29.76
CA SER A 366 4.85 9.31 -29.30
C SER A 366 3.76 9.94 -28.43
N LYS A 367 4.12 10.86 -27.52
CA LYS A 367 3.17 11.62 -26.70
C LYS A 367 2.19 12.38 -27.59
N ARG A 368 2.69 13.18 -28.56
CA ARG A 368 1.82 13.95 -29.49
C ARG A 368 0.85 13.07 -30.28
N ARG A 369 1.30 11.89 -30.76
CA ARG A 369 0.41 10.97 -31.48
C ARG A 369 -0.71 10.41 -30.60
N MET A 370 -0.40 10.14 -29.34
CA MET A 370 -1.41 9.70 -28.36
C MET A 370 -2.36 10.82 -27.96
N GLU A 371 -1.86 12.05 -27.80
CA GLU A 371 -2.68 13.24 -27.57
C GLU A 371 -3.68 13.47 -28.72
N GLU A 372 -3.23 13.34 -29.96
CA GLU A 372 -4.09 13.42 -31.14
C GLU A 372 -5.16 12.32 -31.15
N LEU A 373 -4.77 11.08 -30.83
CA LEU A 373 -5.71 9.96 -30.74
C LEU A 373 -6.78 10.21 -29.67
N VAL A 374 -6.39 10.68 -28.50
CA VAL A 374 -7.31 10.99 -27.39
C VAL A 374 -8.22 12.16 -27.73
N ALA A 375 -7.69 13.22 -28.40
CA ALA A 375 -8.53 14.32 -28.88
C ALA A 375 -9.60 13.83 -29.88
N ASN A 376 -9.25 12.95 -30.82
CA ASN A 376 -10.19 12.33 -31.75
C ASN A 376 -11.26 11.47 -31.04
N LEU A 377 -10.87 10.75 -29.96
CA LEU A 377 -11.83 10.00 -29.12
C LEU A 377 -12.80 10.93 -28.40
N ILE A 378 -12.33 12.02 -27.83
CA ILE A 378 -13.15 13.03 -27.16
C ILE A 378 -14.18 13.64 -28.14
N ASP A 379 -13.73 13.96 -29.36
CA ASP A 379 -14.62 14.48 -30.40
C ASP A 379 -15.67 13.43 -30.84
N ALA A 380 -15.28 12.17 -30.97
CA ALA A 380 -16.23 11.08 -31.21
C ALA A 380 -17.26 10.92 -30.09
N TYR A 381 -16.86 11.06 -28.82
CA TYR A 381 -17.78 11.09 -27.68
C TYR A 381 -18.74 12.27 -27.73
N ARG A 382 -18.30 13.48 -28.08
CA ARG A 382 -19.18 14.64 -28.27
C ARG A 382 -20.24 14.36 -29.31
N VAL A 383 -19.85 13.79 -30.45
CA VAL A 383 -20.80 13.42 -31.53
C VAL A 383 -21.78 12.36 -31.03
N SER A 384 -21.30 11.32 -30.35
CA SER A 384 -22.13 10.23 -29.83
C SER A 384 -23.17 10.74 -28.80
N ILE A 385 -22.75 11.58 -27.84
CA ILE A 385 -23.66 12.19 -26.85
C ILE A 385 -24.69 13.07 -27.51
N THR A 386 -24.27 13.94 -28.44
CA THR A 386 -25.17 14.85 -29.16
C THR A 386 -26.27 14.09 -29.92
N ASN A 387 -25.92 13.00 -30.58
CA ASN A 387 -26.80 12.19 -31.38
C ASN A 387 -27.52 11.06 -30.61
N SER A 388 -27.30 10.95 -29.30
CA SER A 388 -27.95 9.92 -28.47
C SER A 388 -29.47 10.10 -28.47
N ASP A 389 -30.21 9.03 -28.72
CA ASP A 389 -31.69 9.00 -28.72
C ASP A 389 -32.28 8.59 -27.37
N TRP A 390 -31.45 8.09 -26.43
CA TRP A 390 -31.86 7.66 -25.10
C TRP A 390 -31.55 8.67 -23.98
N LEU A 391 -30.71 9.66 -24.25
CA LEU A 391 -30.40 10.76 -23.32
C LEU A 391 -31.39 11.92 -23.52
N GLY A 392 -31.94 12.41 -22.42
CA GLY A 392 -32.71 13.67 -22.44
C GLY A 392 -31.78 14.90 -22.66
N GLU A 393 -32.33 16.02 -23.16
CA GLU A 393 -31.54 17.19 -23.54
C GLU A 393 -30.75 17.78 -22.36
N ASP A 394 -31.32 17.81 -21.14
CA ASP A 394 -30.58 18.27 -19.94
C ASP A 394 -29.41 17.36 -19.59
N THR A 395 -29.56 16.05 -19.77
CA THR A 395 -28.48 15.07 -19.52
C THR A 395 -27.38 15.20 -20.58
N LYS A 396 -27.74 15.41 -21.85
CA LYS A 396 -26.78 15.70 -22.93
C LYS A 396 -25.97 16.95 -22.63
N ALA A 397 -26.64 18.03 -22.22
CA ALA A 397 -25.97 19.29 -21.88
C ALA A 397 -24.94 19.10 -20.76
N LYS A 398 -25.31 18.40 -19.68
CA LYS A 398 -24.41 18.09 -18.55
C LYS A 398 -23.25 17.17 -18.97
N ALA A 399 -23.51 16.17 -19.80
CA ALA A 399 -22.47 15.26 -20.29
C ALA A 399 -21.46 15.99 -21.20
N LEU A 400 -21.94 16.89 -22.09
CA LEU A 400 -21.09 17.72 -22.94
C LEU A 400 -20.29 18.75 -22.10
N GLU A 401 -20.88 19.31 -21.04
CA GLU A 401 -20.18 20.17 -20.10
C GLU A 401 -19.05 19.39 -19.38
N LYS A 402 -19.34 18.18 -18.88
CA LYS A 402 -18.32 17.30 -18.24
C LYS A 402 -17.15 17.02 -19.18
N ILE A 403 -17.42 16.63 -20.42
CA ILE A 403 -16.38 16.36 -21.42
C ILE A 403 -15.57 17.63 -21.74
N SER A 404 -16.18 18.81 -21.75
CA SER A 404 -15.46 20.06 -21.99
C SER A 404 -14.45 20.42 -20.87
N LYS A 405 -14.67 19.88 -19.67
CA LYS A 405 -13.82 20.06 -18.47
C LYS A 405 -12.87 18.88 -18.23
N PHE A 406 -12.90 17.86 -19.08
CA PHE A 406 -12.06 16.68 -18.97
C PHE A 406 -10.61 17.02 -19.28
N THR A 407 -9.69 16.61 -18.40
CA THR A 407 -8.25 16.86 -18.55
C THR A 407 -7.52 15.54 -18.87
N PRO A 408 -7.19 15.27 -20.13
CA PRO A 408 -6.41 14.08 -20.48
C PRO A 408 -4.96 14.18 -20.00
N LYS A 409 -4.44 13.12 -19.38
CA LYS A 409 -3.04 12.95 -18.98
C LYS A 409 -2.41 11.83 -19.80
N ILE A 410 -1.45 12.17 -20.65
CA ILE A 410 -0.88 11.24 -21.64
C ILE A 410 0.62 11.10 -21.44
N GLY A 411 1.05 9.87 -21.15
CA GLY A 411 2.44 9.45 -21.11
C GLY A 411 3.21 9.92 -19.89
N TYR A 412 3.40 11.21 -19.71
CA TYR A 412 4.21 11.76 -18.61
C TYR A 412 3.85 13.22 -18.29
N THR A 413 4.15 13.60 -17.04
CA THR A 413 3.95 14.96 -16.49
C THR A 413 4.89 15.99 -17.13
N ASN A 414 4.45 17.24 -17.15
CA ASN A 414 5.33 18.39 -17.41
C ASN A 414 5.92 18.98 -16.11
N HIS A 415 5.39 18.59 -14.95
CA HIS A 415 5.79 19.04 -13.61
C HIS A 415 6.15 17.84 -12.75
N TRP A 416 7.43 17.46 -12.78
CA TRP A 416 7.94 16.32 -12.02
C TRP A 416 7.93 16.60 -10.52
N ARG A 417 7.57 15.60 -9.74
CA ARG A 417 7.57 15.66 -8.29
C ARG A 417 9.00 15.92 -7.76
N ASP A 418 9.13 16.81 -6.79
CA ASP A 418 10.39 17.09 -6.12
C ASP A 418 10.63 16.11 -4.97
N TYR A 419 11.62 15.25 -5.12
CA TYR A 419 12.06 14.29 -4.11
C TYR A 419 13.26 14.78 -3.29
N SER A 420 13.62 16.07 -3.32
CA SER A 420 14.78 16.61 -2.59
C SER A 420 14.68 16.37 -1.07
N ALA A 421 13.45 16.43 -0.52
CA ALA A 421 13.16 16.18 0.89
C ALA A 421 13.07 14.68 1.27
N LEU A 422 13.07 13.77 0.29
CA LEU A 422 13.09 12.33 0.54
C LEU A 422 14.49 11.90 1.01
N SER A 423 14.62 11.48 2.27
CA SER A 423 15.90 11.12 2.88
C SER A 423 16.12 9.60 2.80
N VAL A 424 16.62 9.11 1.65
CA VAL A 424 16.96 7.70 1.45
C VAL A 424 18.44 7.53 1.08
N SER A 425 19.03 6.39 1.42
CA SER A 425 20.43 6.07 1.21
C SER A 425 20.61 4.61 0.76
N ALA A 426 21.62 4.37 -0.07
CA ALA A 426 22.03 3.01 -0.46
C ALA A 426 22.64 2.20 0.71
N ASP A 427 23.21 2.90 1.69
CA ASP A 427 23.82 2.29 2.89
C ASP A 427 22.80 2.02 4.01
N ALA A 428 21.59 2.62 3.94
CA ALA A 428 20.50 2.36 4.88
C ALA A 428 19.80 1.04 4.53
N LEU A 429 19.19 0.40 5.51
CA LEU A 429 18.38 -0.81 5.30
C LEU A 429 17.05 -0.47 4.60
N PRO A 430 16.46 -1.40 3.83
CA PRO A 430 15.19 -1.15 3.12
C PRO A 430 14.05 -0.69 4.03
N ALA A 431 13.94 -1.24 5.24
CA ALA A 431 12.93 -0.84 6.21
C ALA A 431 13.16 0.59 6.74
N GLU A 432 14.40 1.03 6.93
CA GLU A 432 14.76 2.40 7.30
C GLU A 432 14.41 3.38 6.18
N ASN A 433 14.74 3.03 4.93
CA ASN A 433 14.35 3.79 3.76
C ASN A 433 12.82 3.86 3.59
N ALA A 434 12.09 2.78 3.89
CA ALA A 434 10.63 2.75 3.85
C ALA A 434 10.03 3.70 4.91
N LYS A 435 10.58 3.73 6.13
CA LYS A 435 10.18 4.70 7.16
C LYS A 435 10.39 6.15 6.71
N ALA A 436 11.56 6.44 6.12
CA ALA A 436 11.86 7.77 5.58
C ALA A 436 10.91 8.16 4.43
N ALA A 437 10.55 7.19 3.59
CA ALA A 437 9.57 7.37 2.52
C ALA A 437 8.16 7.66 3.04
N ASN A 438 7.72 6.93 4.08
CA ASN A 438 6.42 7.16 4.72
C ASN A 438 6.35 8.56 5.35
N LEU A 439 7.42 9.02 6.02
CA LEU A 439 7.50 10.37 6.57
C LEU A 439 7.42 11.45 5.48
N TYR A 440 8.14 11.25 4.38
CA TYR A 440 8.08 12.16 3.22
C TYR A 440 6.68 12.20 2.61
N GLU A 441 6.06 11.02 2.40
CA GLU A 441 4.72 10.92 1.82
C GLU A 441 3.66 11.53 2.74
N THR A 442 3.72 11.27 4.04
CA THR A 442 2.86 11.90 5.05
C THR A 442 2.90 13.42 4.93
N GLY A 443 4.10 14.02 4.92
CA GLY A 443 4.26 15.47 4.74
C GLY A 443 3.67 15.96 3.42
N TYR A 444 3.99 15.28 2.33
CA TYR A 444 3.53 15.64 0.99
C TYR A 444 1.99 15.61 0.88
N GLN A 445 1.35 14.56 1.37
CA GLN A 445 -0.11 14.42 1.30
C GLN A 445 -0.83 15.40 2.24
N LEU A 446 -0.43 15.45 3.51
CA LEU A 446 -1.11 16.29 4.48
C LEU A 446 -0.96 17.78 4.20
N ALA A 447 0.13 18.19 3.55
CA ALA A 447 0.32 19.58 3.11
C ALA A 447 -0.70 20.05 2.07
N LYS A 448 -1.42 19.15 1.42
CA LYS A 448 -2.48 19.48 0.46
C LYS A 448 -3.79 19.88 1.13
N VAL A 449 -4.03 19.47 2.38
CA VAL A 449 -5.29 19.74 3.10
C VAL A 449 -5.60 21.23 3.13
N GLY A 450 -6.82 21.59 2.72
CA GLY A 450 -7.28 22.97 2.63
C GLY A 450 -6.75 23.77 1.43
N LYS A 451 -5.85 23.20 0.61
CA LYS A 451 -5.38 23.82 -0.64
C LYS A 451 -6.26 23.40 -1.83
N SER A 452 -6.13 24.15 -2.93
CA SER A 452 -6.78 23.79 -4.18
C SER A 452 -6.27 22.45 -4.71
N VAL A 453 -7.17 21.69 -5.34
CA VAL A 453 -6.83 20.45 -6.04
C VAL A 453 -5.92 20.79 -7.22
N ASP A 454 -4.76 20.15 -7.26
CA ASP A 454 -3.84 20.27 -8.38
C ASP A 454 -4.22 19.26 -9.47
N LYS A 455 -4.90 19.74 -10.51
CA LYS A 455 -5.31 18.89 -11.65
C LYS A 455 -4.14 18.46 -12.53
N ASP A 456 -2.95 19.04 -12.34
CA ASP A 456 -1.73 18.63 -13.04
C ASP A 456 -0.95 17.54 -12.30
N GLU A 457 -1.31 17.23 -11.04
CA GLU A 457 -0.70 16.12 -10.30
C GLU A 457 -0.96 14.78 -10.96
N TRP A 458 0.08 13.97 -11.13
CA TRP A 458 0.00 12.62 -11.67
C TRP A 458 -0.08 11.58 -10.57
N LEU A 459 -1.00 10.61 -10.72
CA LEU A 459 -1.21 9.51 -9.77
C LEU A 459 -0.60 8.19 -10.27
N MET A 460 0.17 8.25 -11.37
CA MET A 460 0.78 7.09 -12.00
C MET A 460 2.10 7.47 -12.65
N ASN A 461 3.11 6.61 -12.48
CA ASN A 461 4.43 6.83 -13.09
C ASN A 461 4.40 6.61 -14.61
N PRO A 462 5.27 7.28 -15.39
CA PRO A 462 5.32 7.12 -16.85
C PRO A 462 5.60 5.70 -17.33
N GLN A 463 6.38 4.93 -16.59
CA GLN A 463 6.73 3.54 -16.89
C GLN A 463 5.62 2.54 -16.51
N THR A 464 4.54 2.97 -15.89
CA THR A 464 3.42 2.11 -15.51
C THR A 464 2.54 1.80 -16.73
N VAL A 465 2.40 0.52 -17.07
CA VAL A 465 1.53 0.06 -18.15
C VAL A 465 0.10 -0.05 -17.64
N ASN A 466 -0.60 1.06 -17.58
CA ASN A 466 -1.99 1.13 -17.09
C ASN A 466 -2.68 2.40 -17.57
N ALA A 467 -3.95 2.58 -17.20
CA ALA A 467 -4.76 3.77 -17.36
C ALA A 467 -5.70 3.92 -16.17
N TYR A 468 -6.07 5.15 -15.83
CA TYR A 468 -7.03 5.43 -14.76
C TYR A 468 -7.97 6.56 -15.15
N TYR A 469 -9.07 6.67 -14.44
CA TYR A 469 -9.94 7.83 -14.41
C TYR A 469 -10.12 8.26 -12.96
N GLU A 470 -9.82 9.53 -12.66
CA GLU A 470 -10.01 10.11 -11.33
C GLU A 470 -11.24 11.02 -11.33
N PRO A 471 -12.38 10.57 -10.74
CA PRO A 471 -13.65 11.29 -10.81
C PRO A 471 -13.62 12.66 -10.13
N SER A 472 -12.90 12.80 -9.01
CA SER A 472 -12.82 14.04 -8.23
C SER A 472 -12.11 15.16 -8.99
N MET A 473 -11.13 14.80 -9.82
CA MET A 473 -10.37 15.75 -10.65
C MET A 473 -10.92 15.88 -12.08
N ASN A 474 -11.74 14.92 -12.54
CA ASN A 474 -12.18 14.76 -13.94
C ASN A 474 -11.00 14.63 -14.93
N VAL A 475 -10.04 13.77 -14.59
CA VAL A 475 -8.83 13.49 -15.39
C VAL A 475 -8.78 12.03 -15.82
#